data_dab5ad4cbb1f780a461319971e25ec5a
#
_entry.id   dab5ad4cbb1f780a461319971e25ec5a
#
_cell.length_a   1.000
_cell.length_b   1.000
_cell.length_c   1.000
_cell.angle_alpha   90.00
_cell.angle_beta   90.00
_cell.angle_gamma   90.00
#
_symmetry.space_group_name_H-M   'P 1'
#
loop_
_entity.id
_entity.type
_entity.pdbx_description
1 polymer ?
#
loop_
_entity_poly.entity_id
_entity_poly.type
_entity_poly.pdbx_seq_one_letter_code
_entity_poly.pdbx_strand_id
1 'polypeptide(L)'
;MATFFHLPRELRHIIYQLYVVSDGGYVLNPETNKLRDALGRPIDLAFAYTCKRAADEMRGLALEANTITVSTFYSPDERHRARDFDLVTMMLNEELENALHCSQHLLWDDTCDDISGAFPEFTPVLDMIRHDSWGISTRQGPWGEPHSVYRDFVRFALRAILSTNDRHRLNDDFTELSYNINDTQHLLDMEPNPWTIPRQHDLRQIMDALGGKHSIRKFGLERFWMGSECARRAMFRYSAAAVAIRFLESNTPATRAHMRDIVLIEDQESVSNPECHAMGLIPYCQENPELRIERRVSLWRNAFFHLRGRALGERTHQDYNLGLDANEISYAVARWVIEVLPLVPAGMPAKSFTLVLDGEGEPQCSEIFQTVVLRDAAWQQAMEECFQSGALPSEPYGMRRNTQRTPLLDFPAFNDCYLFDKFPQVMQEIVDGTSIVRCNFGTGDFVDTEPFKLVAKKGLWSVDHWRFHWYERQKKTYQPSPPLPSWSDIKSGYLSDRHVAFTPSLTEMMSSSSAPQGLRW
;
A
#
# COMPACT_ATOMS: atom_id res chain seq x y z
N MET A 1 27.81 52.54 16.20
CA MET A 1 28.06 51.16 15.80
C MET A 1 26.93 50.71 14.87
N ALA A 2 27.25 50.15 13.71
CA ALA A 2 26.22 49.56 12.84
C ALA A 2 25.71 48.26 13.51
N THR A 3 24.40 48.09 13.63
CA THR A 3 23.75 46.88 14.16
C THR A 3 23.26 46.05 13.01
N PHE A 4 23.01 44.77 13.23
CA PHE A 4 22.47 43.82 12.23
C PHE A 4 21.24 44.38 11.49
N PHE A 5 20.37 45.11 12.18
CA PHE A 5 19.15 45.65 11.62
C PHE A 5 19.33 46.93 10.77
N HIS A 6 20.56 47.44 10.64
CA HIS A 6 20.89 48.46 9.66
C HIS A 6 21.17 47.89 8.26
N LEU A 7 21.38 46.58 8.16
CA LEU A 7 21.47 45.93 6.88
C LEU A 7 20.12 45.99 6.13
N PRO A 8 20.13 46.12 4.80
CA PRO A 8 18.93 45.93 3.97
C PRO A 8 18.25 44.61 4.25
N ARG A 9 16.92 44.53 4.08
CA ARG A 9 16.12 43.33 4.37
C ARG A 9 16.61 42.12 3.56
N GLU A 10 17.00 42.37 2.32
CA GLU A 10 17.51 41.35 1.39
C GLU A 10 18.76 40.65 1.93
N LEU A 11 19.71 41.44 2.45
CA LEU A 11 20.94 40.89 3.04
C LEU A 11 20.65 40.12 4.33
N ARG A 12 19.73 40.62 5.16
CA ARG A 12 19.30 39.87 6.36
C ARG A 12 18.62 38.55 5.99
N HIS A 13 17.79 38.56 4.94
CA HIS A 13 17.13 37.37 4.46
C HIS A 13 18.13 36.30 4.02
N ILE A 14 19.17 36.67 3.27
CA ILE A 14 20.26 35.74 2.89
C ILE A 14 20.97 35.20 4.13
N ILE A 15 21.24 36.04 5.13
CA ILE A 15 21.87 35.59 6.38
C ILE A 15 20.95 34.61 7.13
N TYR A 16 19.65 34.89 7.20
CA TYR A 16 18.68 33.99 7.83
C TYR A 16 18.59 32.64 7.10
N GLN A 17 18.55 32.65 5.77
CA GLN A 17 18.55 31.42 4.98
C GLN A 17 19.80 30.60 5.26
N LEU A 18 20.97 31.20 5.24
CA LEU A 18 22.23 30.52 5.56
C LEU A 18 22.26 29.96 7.00
N TYR A 19 21.61 30.67 7.93
CA TYR A 19 21.54 30.23 9.32
C TYR A 19 20.61 29.04 9.53
N VAL A 20 19.47 28.98 8.83
CA VAL A 20 18.48 27.91 9.04
C VAL A 20 18.74 26.67 8.20
N VAL A 21 19.57 26.73 7.15
CA VAL A 21 19.94 25.56 6.34
C VAL A 21 20.73 24.59 7.20
N SER A 22 20.27 23.35 7.23
CA SER A 22 20.90 22.25 7.91
C SER A 22 21.43 21.21 6.93
N ASP A 23 22.67 20.78 7.07
CA ASP A 23 23.24 19.70 6.25
C ASP A 23 22.41 18.44 6.43
N GLY A 24 21.88 17.88 5.31
CA GLY A 24 20.97 16.74 5.33
C GLY A 24 19.52 17.07 5.70
N GLY A 25 19.17 18.36 5.87
CA GLY A 25 17.81 18.80 6.17
C GLY A 25 17.33 18.41 7.56
N TYR A 26 16.03 18.21 7.69
CA TYR A 26 15.37 17.83 8.94
C TYR A 26 14.84 16.41 8.86
N VAL A 27 14.90 15.70 9.98
CA VAL A 27 14.35 14.35 10.15
C VAL A 27 13.22 14.40 11.16
N LEU A 28 12.09 13.81 10.84
CA LEU A 28 10.97 13.69 11.77
C LEU A 28 11.27 12.57 12.78
N ASN A 29 11.25 12.90 14.06
CA ASN A 29 11.23 11.90 15.12
C ASN A 29 9.77 11.45 15.34
N PRO A 30 9.40 10.22 14.99
CA PRO A 30 8.01 9.79 15.00
C PRO A 30 7.44 9.57 16.40
N GLU A 31 8.29 9.31 17.42
CA GLU A 31 7.83 9.14 18.80
C GLU A 31 7.38 10.47 19.42
N THR A 32 8.16 11.52 19.18
CA THR A 32 7.87 12.86 19.71
C THR A 32 7.06 13.73 18.78
N ASN A 33 6.90 13.30 17.52
CA ASN A 33 6.30 14.06 16.41
C ASN A 33 6.96 15.43 16.20
N LYS A 34 8.28 15.52 16.40
CA LYS A 34 9.07 16.75 16.28
C LYS A 34 10.21 16.59 15.27
N LEU A 35 10.50 17.67 14.56
CA LEU A 35 11.64 17.76 13.67
C LEU A 35 12.95 17.90 14.44
N ARG A 36 14.00 17.27 13.93
CA ARG A 36 15.39 17.37 14.38
C ARG A 36 16.29 17.58 13.17
N ASP A 37 17.53 18.00 13.37
CA ASP A 37 18.53 17.97 12.29
C ASP A 37 18.89 16.51 11.91
N ALA A 38 19.62 16.33 10.82
CA ALA A 38 20.04 15.00 10.36
C ALA A 38 20.91 14.22 11.35
N LEU A 39 21.49 14.90 12.34
CA LEU A 39 22.28 14.29 13.43
C LEU A 39 21.42 13.99 14.68
N GLY A 40 20.10 14.21 14.61
CA GLY A 40 19.17 13.97 15.71
C GLY A 40 19.16 15.06 16.78
N ARG A 41 19.84 16.19 16.58
CA ARG A 41 19.87 17.31 17.52
C ARG A 41 18.63 18.20 17.35
N PRO A 42 18.22 18.97 18.37
CA PRO A 42 17.21 19.98 18.24
C PRO A 42 17.58 21.03 17.19
N ILE A 43 16.61 21.50 16.42
CA ILE A 43 16.80 22.57 15.42
C ILE A 43 17.20 23.84 16.15
N ASP A 44 18.28 24.48 15.70
CA ASP A 44 18.72 25.76 16.25
C ASP A 44 17.86 26.91 15.72
N LEU A 45 17.05 27.48 16.61
CA LEU A 45 16.21 28.65 16.35
C LEU A 45 16.60 29.83 17.26
N ALA A 46 17.78 29.75 17.92
CA ALA A 46 18.18 30.77 18.89
C ALA A 46 18.14 32.18 18.29
N PHE A 47 18.52 32.34 17.03
CA PHE A 47 18.47 33.66 16.36
C PHE A 47 17.04 34.18 16.24
N ALA A 48 16.06 33.35 15.93
CA ALA A 48 14.65 33.78 15.85
C ALA A 48 14.12 34.23 17.22
N TYR A 49 14.66 33.74 18.32
CA TYR A 49 14.26 34.12 19.68
C TYR A 49 14.95 35.39 20.21
N THR A 50 15.87 35.99 19.45
CA THR A 50 16.58 37.21 19.91
C THR A 50 15.68 38.46 20.01
N CYS A 51 14.72 38.62 19.08
CA CYS A 51 13.75 39.72 19.12
C CYS A 51 12.57 39.44 18.17
N LYS A 52 11.46 40.15 18.39
CA LYS A 52 10.23 40.03 17.56
C LYS A 52 10.51 40.22 16.06
N ARG A 53 11.34 41.17 15.70
CA ARG A 53 11.67 41.46 14.29
C ARG A 53 12.39 40.29 13.64
N ALA A 54 13.37 39.66 14.31
CA ALA A 54 14.04 38.47 13.82
C ALA A 54 13.05 37.32 13.69
N ALA A 55 12.20 37.10 14.70
CA ALA A 55 11.16 36.07 14.65
C ALA A 55 10.21 36.23 13.46
N ASP A 56 9.77 37.45 13.20
CA ASP A 56 8.86 37.76 12.08
C ASP A 56 9.55 37.64 10.72
N GLU A 57 10.81 38.06 10.60
CA GLU A 57 11.59 37.99 9.36
C GLU A 57 12.04 36.55 9.05
N MET A 58 12.18 35.67 10.07
CA MET A 58 12.59 34.26 9.94
C MET A 58 11.41 33.30 9.88
N ARG A 59 10.17 33.80 9.99
CA ARG A 59 8.98 32.93 10.05
C ARG A 59 8.90 32.03 8.82
N GLY A 60 8.85 30.72 9.04
CA GLY A 60 8.73 29.70 7.99
C GLY A 60 10.02 29.37 7.26
N LEU A 61 11.06 30.24 7.26
CA LEU A 61 12.29 30.03 6.49
C LEU A 61 12.97 28.68 6.75
N ALA A 62 12.93 28.19 7.99
CA ALA A 62 13.50 26.91 8.35
C ALA A 62 12.81 25.73 7.62
N LEU A 63 11.50 25.81 7.42
CA LEU A 63 10.73 24.79 6.70
C LEU A 63 10.80 24.97 5.17
N GLU A 64 11.01 26.21 4.70
CA GLU A 64 11.17 26.50 3.27
C GLU A 64 12.54 26.08 2.73
N ALA A 65 13.57 26.18 3.58
CA ALA A 65 14.96 25.97 3.17
C ALA A 65 15.45 24.51 3.38
N ASN A 66 14.69 23.69 4.07
CA ASN A 66 15.13 22.33 4.42
C ASN A 66 14.13 21.26 3.98
N THR A 67 14.66 20.20 3.40
CA THR A 67 13.89 18.97 3.15
C THR A 67 13.56 18.26 4.45
N ILE A 68 12.32 17.83 4.60
CA ILE A 68 11.86 17.03 5.73
C ILE A 68 11.89 15.55 5.34
N THR A 69 12.72 14.77 6.01
CA THR A 69 12.78 13.31 5.81
C THR A 69 11.95 12.59 6.85
N VAL A 70 11.13 11.64 6.40
CA VAL A 70 10.30 10.78 7.24
C VAL A 70 10.53 9.34 6.83
N SER A 71 10.81 8.47 7.81
CA SER A 71 11.01 7.04 7.58
C SER A 71 9.89 6.20 8.16
N THR A 72 9.84 4.91 7.80
CA THR A 72 8.92 3.95 8.43
C THR A 72 9.11 3.95 9.94
N PHE A 73 8.04 3.71 10.67
CA PHE A 73 8.05 3.81 12.13
C PHE A 73 7.77 2.49 12.81
N TYR A 74 8.74 2.05 13.61
CA TYR A 74 8.60 0.96 14.57
C TYR A 74 8.83 1.48 15.98
N SER A 75 7.96 1.07 16.91
CA SER A 75 8.18 1.20 18.33
C SER A 75 7.70 -0.09 19.02
N PRO A 76 8.45 -0.63 20.00
CA PRO A 76 8.00 -1.77 20.79
C PRO A 76 6.62 -1.52 21.44
N ASP A 77 6.37 -0.28 21.90
CA ASP A 77 5.11 0.11 22.55
C ASP A 77 3.95 0.18 21.55
N GLU A 78 4.22 0.54 20.30
CA GLU A 78 3.22 0.68 19.23
C GLU A 78 2.99 -0.61 18.43
N ARG A 79 3.87 -1.58 18.57
CA ARG A 79 3.90 -2.81 17.77
C ARG A 79 2.55 -3.54 17.75
N HIS A 80 1.93 -3.69 18.91
CA HIS A 80 0.64 -4.39 19.01
C HIS A 80 -0.48 -3.59 18.35
N ARG A 81 -0.45 -2.27 18.49
CA ARG A 81 -1.43 -1.38 17.84
C ARG A 81 -1.29 -1.42 16.32
N ALA A 82 -0.07 -1.40 15.79
CA ALA A 82 0.17 -1.53 14.35
C ALA A 82 -0.33 -2.89 13.81
N ARG A 83 -0.03 -3.99 14.52
CA ARG A 83 -0.54 -5.31 14.18
C ARG A 83 -2.06 -5.37 14.19
N ASP A 84 -2.68 -4.87 15.27
CA ASP A 84 -4.13 -4.90 15.42
C ASP A 84 -4.82 -4.04 14.36
N PHE A 85 -4.18 -2.94 13.94
CA PHE A 85 -4.67 -2.11 12.83
C PHE A 85 -4.64 -2.85 11.49
N ASP A 86 -3.54 -3.53 11.18
CA ASP A 86 -3.42 -4.35 9.98
C ASP A 86 -4.51 -5.43 9.93
N LEU A 87 -4.71 -6.13 11.04
CA LEU A 87 -5.73 -7.15 11.18
C LEU A 87 -7.15 -6.61 10.98
N VAL A 88 -7.48 -5.51 11.68
CA VAL A 88 -8.80 -4.88 11.62
C VAL A 88 -9.11 -4.38 10.22
N THR A 89 -8.14 -3.74 9.55
CA THR A 89 -8.32 -3.25 8.18
C THR A 89 -8.60 -4.40 7.20
N MET A 90 -7.85 -5.49 7.34
CA MET A 90 -8.03 -6.68 6.50
C MET A 90 -9.40 -7.32 6.73
N MET A 91 -9.78 -7.54 7.99
CA MET A 91 -11.07 -8.14 8.34
C MET A 91 -12.25 -7.29 7.87
N LEU A 92 -12.17 -5.97 8.05
CA LEU A 92 -13.23 -5.05 7.61
C LEU A 92 -13.43 -5.10 6.10
N ASN A 93 -12.33 -5.04 5.33
CA ASN A 93 -12.41 -5.14 3.88
C ASN A 93 -13.03 -6.49 3.46
N GLU A 94 -12.60 -7.59 4.06
CA GLU A 94 -13.12 -8.92 3.74
C GLU A 94 -14.60 -9.07 4.10
N GLU A 95 -15.05 -8.53 5.22
CA GLU A 95 -16.48 -8.56 5.59
C GLU A 95 -17.34 -7.70 4.65
N LEU A 96 -16.85 -6.53 4.22
CA LEU A 96 -17.56 -5.70 3.25
C LEU A 96 -17.64 -6.36 1.86
N GLU A 97 -16.55 -7.01 1.41
CA GLU A 97 -16.57 -7.81 0.18
C GLU A 97 -17.59 -8.97 0.26
N ASN A 98 -17.58 -9.70 1.37
CA ASN A 98 -18.53 -10.79 1.59
C ASN A 98 -19.98 -10.25 1.61
N ALA A 99 -20.22 -9.08 2.23
CA ALA A 99 -21.53 -8.44 2.21
C ALA A 99 -22.00 -8.12 0.79
N LEU A 100 -21.11 -7.59 -0.06
CA LEU A 100 -21.43 -7.30 -1.46
C LEU A 100 -21.79 -8.59 -2.23
N HIS A 101 -21.02 -9.66 -2.04
CA HIS A 101 -21.32 -10.96 -2.67
C HIS A 101 -22.65 -11.55 -2.22
N CYS A 102 -22.94 -11.50 -0.92
CA CYS A 102 -24.20 -12.00 -0.40
C CYS A 102 -25.41 -11.18 -0.89
N SER A 103 -25.16 -9.94 -1.29
CA SER A 103 -26.19 -9.00 -1.74
C SER A 103 -26.49 -9.09 -3.25
N GLN A 104 -25.96 -10.09 -3.95
CA GLN A 104 -26.13 -10.23 -5.42
C GLN A 104 -27.58 -10.13 -5.88
N HIS A 105 -28.52 -10.68 -5.11
CA HIS A 105 -29.95 -10.66 -5.40
C HIS A 105 -30.60 -9.27 -5.23
N LEU A 106 -29.90 -8.29 -4.64
CA LEU A 106 -30.33 -6.89 -4.48
C LEU A 106 -29.70 -5.97 -5.53
N LEU A 107 -28.91 -6.49 -6.44
CA LEU A 107 -28.30 -5.75 -7.55
C LEU A 107 -29.30 -5.64 -8.73
N TRP A 108 -30.26 -4.72 -8.59
CA TRP A 108 -31.22 -4.38 -9.66
C TRP A 108 -30.54 -3.58 -10.76
N ASP A 109 -31.17 -3.52 -11.95
CA ASP A 109 -30.60 -2.84 -13.11
C ASP A 109 -30.25 -1.38 -12.81
N ASP A 110 -31.16 -0.61 -12.19
CA ASP A 110 -30.92 0.80 -11.83
C ASP A 110 -29.71 0.95 -10.87
N THR A 111 -29.59 0.05 -9.89
CA THR A 111 -28.47 0.04 -8.95
C THR A 111 -27.14 -0.30 -9.64
N CYS A 112 -27.19 -1.27 -10.57
CA CYS A 112 -26.03 -1.64 -11.38
C CYS A 112 -25.57 -0.50 -12.30
N ASP A 113 -26.53 0.23 -12.90
CA ASP A 113 -26.24 1.38 -13.74
C ASP A 113 -25.56 2.50 -12.95
N ASP A 114 -26.04 2.80 -11.74
CA ASP A 114 -25.42 3.77 -10.84
C ASP A 114 -23.99 3.37 -10.45
N ILE A 115 -23.78 2.10 -10.08
CA ILE A 115 -22.47 1.58 -9.71
C ILE A 115 -21.52 1.62 -10.91
N SER A 116 -21.96 1.14 -12.08
CA SER A 116 -21.17 1.13 -13.31
C SER A 116 -20.87 2.53 -13.82
N GLY A 117 -21.76 3.48 -13.58
CA GLY A 117 -21.53 4.90 -13.89
C GLY A 117 -20.43 5.53 -13.05
N ALA A 118 -20.35 5.14 -11.77
CA ALA A 118 -19.32 5.63 -10.85
C ALA A 118 -17.98 4.89 -11.00
N PHE A 119 -18.02 3.59 -11.29
CA PHE A 119 -16.85 2.70 -11.39
C PHE A 119 -16.94 1.83 -12.66
N PRO A 120 -16.79 2.41 -13.86
CA PRO A 120 -16.97 1.68 -15.12
C PRO A 120 -15.97 0.53 -15.30
N GLU A 121 -14.78 0.62 -14.71
CA GLU A 121 -13.75 -0.42 -14.73
C GLU A 121 -14.18 -1.69 -13.99
N PHE A 122 -15.09 -1.60 -13.03
CA PHE A 122 -15.62 -2.75 -12.28
C PHE A 122 -16.96 -3.29 -12.81
N THR A 123 -17.50 -2.75 -13.91
CA THR A 123 -18.72 -3.29 -14.52
C THR A 123 -18.64 -4.80 -14.76
N PRO A 124 -17.54 -5.36 -15.30
CA PRO A 124 -17.44 -6.81 -15.47
C PRO A 124 -17.42 -7.60 -14.14
N VAL A 125 -16.89 -6.99 -13.08
CA VAL A 125 -16.89 -7.59 -11.73
C VAL A 125 -18.31 -7.60 -11.17
N LEU A 126 -19.02 -6.50 -11.33
CA LEU A 126 -20.42 -6.37 -10.90
C LEU A 126 -21.32 -7.39 -11.61
N ASP A 127 -21.15 -7.55 -12.93
CA ASP A 127 -21.86 -8.56 -13.70
C ASP A 127 -21.60 -9.98 -13.22
N MET A 128 -20.36 -10.29 -12.83
CA MET A 128 -20.02 -11.60 -12.30
C MET A 128 -20.59 -11.84 -10.89
N ILE A 129 -20.62 -10.81 -10.04
CA ILE A 129 -21.26 -10.91 -8.72
C ILE A 129 -22.75 -11.18 -8.92
N ARG A 130 -23.41 -10.45 -9.83
CA ARG A 130 -24.84 -10.56 -10.10
C ARG A 130 -25.25 -11.94 -10.65
N HIS A 131 -24.41 -12.58 -11.45
CA HIS A 131 -24.70 -13.86 -12.10
C HIS A 131 -24.21 -15.08 -11.33
N ASP A 132 -23.92 -14.95 -10.04
CA ASP A 132 -23.54 -16.03 -9.14
C ASP A 132 -22.35 -16.88 -9.60
N SER A 133 -21.30 -16.24 -10.03
CA SER A 133 -20.04 -16.94 -10.29
C SER A 133 -19.32 -17.27 -8.99
N TRP A 134 -19.96 -18.09 -8.15
CA TRP A 134 -19.36 -18.63 -6.91
C TRP A 134 -18.04 -19.33 -7.24
N GLY A 135 -16.95 -18.79 -6.78
CA GLY A 135 -15.60 -19.30 -7.02
C GLY A 135 -14.66 -18.27 -7.64
N ILE A 136 -15.16 -17.15 -8.13
CA ILE A 136 -14.31 -16.03 -8.52
C ILE A 136 -14.11 -15.16 -7.31
N SER A 137 -12.95 -15.30 -6.69
CA SER A 137 -12.56 -14.40 -5.61
C SER A 137 -12.39 -13.00 -6.16
N THR A 138 -13.22 -12.07 -5.69
CA THR A 138 -13.12 -10.64 -6.00
C THR A 138 -12.08 -9.93 -5.13
N ARG A 139 -11.41 -10.65 -4.25
CA ARG A 139 -10.43 -10.09 -3.34
C ARG A 139 -9.29 -9.41 -4.09
N GLN A 140 -8.89 -8.29 -3.58
CA GLN A 140 -7.75 -7.41 -3.85
C GLN A 140 -6.88 -7.75 -5.06
N GLY A 141 -7.04 -6.99 -6.14
CA GLY A 141 -6.17 -7.06 -7.30
C GLY A 141 -6.32 -8.24 -8.26
N PRO A 142 -7.26 -9.22 -8.10
CA PRO A 142 -7.45 -10.25 -9.11
C PRO A 142 -7.92 -9.68 -10.44
N TRP A 143 -8.39 -8.44 -10.41
CA TRP A 143 -8.93 -7.72 -11.55
C TRP A 143 -7.93 -6.74 -12.16
N GLY A 144 -6.72 -6.63 -11.61
CA GLY A 144 -5.69 -5.68 -12.05
C GLY A 144 -6.06 -4.23 -11.79
N GLU A 145 -6.86 -3.98 -10.76
CA GLU A 145 -7.22 -2.64 -10.31
C GLU A 145 -6.53 -2.30 -9.01
N PRO A 146 -6.30 -0.99 -8.71
CA PRO A 146 -5.74 -0.58 -7.44
C PRO A 146 -6.60 -1.05 -6.28
N HIS A 147 -5.97 -1.54 -5.21
CA HIS A 147 -6.69 -1.95 -4.00
C HIS A 147 -7.53 -0.81 -3.42
N SER A 148 -7.01 0.42 -3.43
CA SER A 148 -7.74 1.61 -2.97
C SER A 148 -9.03 1.84 -3.76
N VAL A 149 -8.99 1.73 -5.08
CA VAL A 149 -10.14 1.95 -5.95
C VAL A 149 -11.15 0.81 -5.80
N TYR A 150 -10.69 -0.44 -5.72
CA TYR A 150 -11.56 -1.58 -5.47
C TYR A 150 -12.28 -1.50 -4.12
N ARG A 151 -11.59 -1.09 -3.07
CA ARG A 151 -12.18 -0.83 -1.76
C ARG A 151 -13.29 0.22 -1.84
N ASP A 152 -13.06 1.32 -2.56
CA ASP A 152 -14.03 2.39 -2.72
C ASP A 152 -15.24 1.93 -3.56
N PHE A 153 -15.01 1.09 -4.58
CA PHE A 153 -16.06 0.42 -5.35
C PHE A 153 -16.97 -0.44 -4.45
N VAL A 154 -16.40 -1.34 -3.64
CA VAL A 154 -17.17 -2.21 -2.73
C VAL A 154 -18.06 -1.38 -1.80
N ARG A 155 -17.48 -0.32 -1.22
CA ARG A 155 -18.22 0.58 -0.32
C ARG A 155 -19.31 1.37 -1.01
N PHE A 156 -19.03 1.88 -2.20
CA PHE A 156 -20.03 2.57 -3.00
C PHE A 156 -21.19 1.64 -3.38
N ALA A 157 -20.89 0.43 -3.85
CA ALA A 157 -21.88 -0.56 -4.21
C ALA A 157 -22.80 -0.92 -3.03
N LEU A 158 -22.21 -1.16 -1.83
CA LEU A 158 -23.00 -1.42 -0.63
C LEU A 158 -23.87 -0.22 -0.22
N ARG A 159 -23.35 1.02 -0.30
CA ARG A 159 -24.15 2.22 -0.03
C ARG A 159 -25.29 2.39 -1.02
N ALA A 160 -25.06 2.11 -2.31
CA ALA A 160 -26.11 2.12 -3.32
C ALA A 160 -27.22 1.11 -3.00
N ILE A 161 -26.87 -0.13 -2.65
CA ILE A 161 -27.82 -1.16 -2.22
C ILE A 161 -28.60 -0.72 -0.96
N LEU A 162 -27.90 -0.17 0.06
CA LEU A 162 -28.53 0.30 1.30
C LEU A 162 -29.45 1.51 1.11
N SER A 163 -29.29 2.27 0.03
CA SER A 163 -30.18 3.38 -0.32
C SER A 163 -31.52 2.92 -0.89
N THR A 164 -31.61 1.65 -1.30
CA THR A 164 -32.86 1.04 -1.79
C THR A 164 -33.83 0.70 -0.66
N ASN A 165 -35.09 0.41 -1.00
CA ASN A 165 -36.10 0.00 -0.03
C ASN A 165 -35.85 -1.40 0.58
N ASP A 166 -34.87 -2.16 0.08
CA ASP A 166 -34.55 -3.51 0.51
C ASP A 166 -33.44 -3.57 1.60
N ARG A 167 -33.15 -2.44 2.25
CA ARG A 167 -32.15 -2.29 3.31
C ARG A 167 -32.23 -3.36 4.41
N HIS A 168 -33.42 -3.77 4.79
CA HIS A 168 -33.60 -4.78 5.85
C HIS A 168 -33.09 -6.16 5.38
N ARG A 169 -33.32 -6.52 4.14
CA ARG A 169 -32.86 -7.79 3.58
C ARG A 169 -31.34 -7.92 3.57
N LEU A 170 -30.62 -6.84 3.22
CA LEU A 170 -29.15 -6.86 3.26
C LEU A 170 -28.62 -7.20 4.65
N ASN A 171 -29.16 -6.55 5.68
CA ASN A 171 -28.73 -6.79 7.06
C ASN A 171 -29.09 -8.21 7.53
N ASP A 172 -30.27 -8.72 7.16
CA ASP A 172 -30.70 -10.07 7.52
C ASP A 172 -29.80 -11.13 6.86
N ASP A 173 -29.54 -11.02 5.57
CA ASP A 173 -28.68 -11.93 4.82
C ASP A 173 -27.24 -11.91 5.33
N PHE A 174 -26.71 -10.71 5.63
CA PHE A 174 -25.36 -10.57 6.16
C PHE A 174 -25.23 -11.12 7.58
N THR A 175 -26.26 -10.94 8.41
CA THR A 175 -26.28 -11.48 9.77
C THR A 175 -26.33 -13.01 9.79
N GLU A 176 -27.08 -13.63 8.90
CA GLU A 176 -27.13 -15.09 8.76
C GLU A 176 -25.77 -15.69 8.39
N LEU A 177 -24.99 -15.01 7.57
CA LEU A 177 -23.69 -15.48 7.08
C LEU A 177 -22.52 -15.11 8.01
N SER A 178 -22.58 -13.97 8.68
CA SER A 178 -21.47 -13.39 9.48
C SER A 178 -21.64 -13.47 10.99
N TYR A 179 -22.55 -14.23 11.50
CA TYR A 179 -22.83 -14.58 12.90
C TYR A 179 -22.87 -13.43 13.95
N ASN A 180 -22.31 -12.24 13.69
CA ASN A 180 -22.23 -11.16 14.70
C ASN A 180 -22.29 -9.73 14.15
N ILE A 181 -22.59 -9.52 12.87
CA ILE A 181 -22.65 -8.18 12.31
C ILE A 181 -24.12 -7.76 12.22
N ASN A 182 -24.50 -6.87 13.10
CA ASN A 182 -25.88 -6.44 13.25
C ASN A 182 -26.27 -5.26 12.35
N ASP A 183 -25.29 -4.58 11.71
CA ASP A 183 -25.56 -3.40 10.89
C ASP A 183 -24.44 -3.14 9.86
N THR A 184 -24.69 -3.46 8.61
CA THR A 184 -23.76 -3.18 7.49
C THR A 184 -23.46 -1.68 7.35
N GLN A 185 -24.44 -0.81 7.62
CA GLN A 185 -24.24 0.63 7.58
C GLN A 185 -23.21 1.06 8.63
N HIS A 186 -23.29 0.49 9.83
CA HIS A 186 -22.34 0.79 10.89
C HIS A 186 -20.92 0.40 10.52
N LEU A 187 -20.72 -0.74 9.84
CA LEU A 187 -19.41 -1.14 9.33
C LEU A 187 -18.88 -0.18 8.25
N LEU A 188 -19.74 0.27 7.36
CA LEU A 188 -19.40 1.26 6.33
C LEU A 188 -19.01 2.62 6.92
N ASP A 189 -19.62 2.98 8.07
CA ASP A 189 -19.35 4.25 8.76
C ASP A 189 -18.08 4.19 9.62
N MET A 190 -17.61 2.97 9.98
CA MET A 190 -16.38 2.75 10.74
C MET A 190 -15.13 2.70 9.85
N GLU A 191 -14.99 3.61 8.93
CA GLU A 191 -13.94 3.60 7.93
C GLU A 191 -12.58 4.11 8.46
N PRO A 192 -11.68 3.24 8.94
CA PRO A 192 -10.31 3.67 9.21
C PRO A 192 -9.60 3.86 7.86
N ASN A 193 -9.13 5.07 7.59
CA ASN A 193 -8.25 5.27 6.46
C ASN A 193 -6.97 4.45 6.65
N PRO A 194 -6.51 3.67 5.65
CA PRO A 194 -5.33 2.82 5.77
C PRO A 194 -4.05 3.57 6.15
N TRP A 195 -3.97 4.85 5.80
CA TRP A 195 -2.84 5.74 6.07
C TRP A 195 -2.90 6.48 7.41
N THR A 196 -3.82 6.13 8.29
CA THR A 196 -3.88 6.72 9.64
C THR A 196 -3.05 5.91 10.64
N ILE A 197 -2.68 6.56 11.74
CA ILE A 197 -2.17 5.88 12.93
C ILE A 197 -3.28 5.92 13.98
N PRO A 198 -4.12 4.86 14.07
CA PRO A 198 -5.34 4.88 14.86
C PRO A 198 -5.05 4.88 16.36
N ARG A 199 -5.99 5.36 17.16
CA ARG A 199 -5.96 5.20 18.62
C ARG A 199 -6.41 3.79 19.01
N GLN A 200 -5.92 3.29 20.14
CA GLN A 200 -6.31 1.97 20.64
C GLN A 200 -7.82 1.82 20.87
N HIS A 201 -8.49 2.91 21.23
CA HIS A 201 -9.94 2.92 21.43
C HIS A 201 -10.69 2.67 20.12
N ASP A 202 -10.25 3.34 19.03
CA ASP A 202 -10.90 3.23 17.72
C ASP A 202 -10.79 1.79 17.19
N LEU A 203 -9.62 1.16 17.36
CA LEU A 203 -9.42 -0.25 16.98
C LEU A 203 -10.33 -1.20 17.75
N ARG A 204 -10.56 -0.94 19.05
CA ARG A 204 -11.48 -1.76 19.85
C ARG A 204 -12.91 -1.66 19.35
N GLN A 205 -13.36 -0.45 19.03
CA GLN A 205 -14.72 -0.25 18.51
C GLN A 205 -14.94 -1.02 17.20
N ILE A 206 -13.98 -0.95 16.25
CA ILE A 206 -14.08 -1.68 14.99
C ILE A 206 -14.03 -3.19 15.22
N MET A 207 -13.12 -3.66 16.07
CA MET A 207 -13.01 -5.09 16.41
C MET A 207 -14.28 -5.63 17.06
N ASP A 208 -14.89 -4.87 17.96
CA ASP A 208 -16.15 -5.26 18.61
C ASP A 208 -17.29 -5.35 17.59
N ALA A 209 -17.38 -4.39 16.68
CA ALA A 209 -18.35 -4.40 15.60
C ALA A 209 -18.16 -5.55 14.61
N LEU A 210 -16.91 -5.93 14.33
CA LEU A 210 -16.57 -7.11 13.52
C LEU A 210 -16.83 -8.45 14.25
N GLY A 211 -17.42 -8.45 15.46
CA GLY A 211 -17.69 -9.68 16.21
C GLY A 211 -16.48 -10.25 16.95
N GLY A 212 -15.43 -9.51 17.09
CA GLY A 212 -14.28 -9.84 17.92
C GLY A 212 -13.58 -11.13 17.51
N LYS A 213 -13.35 -12.03 18.48
CA LYS A 213 -12.65 -13.32 18.27
C LYS A 213 -13.31 -14.27 17.29
N HIS A 214 -14.62 -14.20 17.19
CA HIS A 214 -15.36 -15.14 16.35
C HIS A 214 -14.97 -14.93 14.89
N SER A 215 -14.85 -13.69 14.47
CA SER A 215 -14.44 -13.34 13.12
C SER A 215 -12.96 -13.73 12.84
N ILE A 216 -12.07 -13.54 13.82
CA ILE A 216 -10.66 -13.99 13.68
C ILE A 216 -10.59 -15.50 13.42
N ARG A 217 -11.41 -16.31 14.11
CA ARG A 217 -11.50 -17.76 13.87
C ARG A 217 -12.09 -18.08 12.52
N LYS A 218 -13.18 -17.40 12.14
CA LYS A 218 -13.86 -17.58 10.86
C LYS A 218 -12.88 -17.41 9.68
N PHE A 219 -12.01 -16.41 9.74
CA PHE A 219 -11.01 -16.15 8.71
C PHE A 219 -9.75 -17.01 8.80
N GLY A 220 -9.65 -17.90 9.79
CA GLY A 220 -8.48 -18.76 10.01
C GLY A 220 -7.22 -17.98 10.39
N LEU A 221 -7.36 -16.72 10.79
CA LEU A 221 -6.26 -15.79 11.07
C LEU A 221 -5.51 -16.11 12.36
N GLU A 222 -6.09 -16.94 13.24
CA GLU A 222 -5.43 -17.35 14.48
C GLU A 222 -4.04 -17.96 14.24
N ARG A 223 -3.90 -18.79 13.20
CA ARG A 223 -2.64 -19.44 12.87
C ARG A 223 -1.59 -18.43 12.38
N PHE A 224 -2.00 -17.45 11.57
CA PHE A 224 -1.10 -16.45 11.02
C PHE A 224 -0.64 -15.42 12.05
N TRP A 225 -1.54 -15.02 12.96
CA TRP A 225 -1.27 -13.87 13.84
C TRP A 225 -0.90 -14.26 15.27
N MET A 226 -1.30 -15.45 15.74
CA MET A 226 -1.13 -15.84 17.14
C MET A 226 -0.30 -17.12 17.35
N GLY A 227 -0.14 -17.96 16.32
CA GLY A 227 0.39 -19.30 16.47
C GLY A 227 1.89 -19.47 16.25
N SER A 228 2.50 -18.67 15.38
CA SER A 228 3.90 -18.87 15.02
C SER A 228 4.86 -18.04 15.87
N GLU A 229 6.08 -18.53 16.08
CA GLU A 229 7.15 -17.79 16.73
C GLU A 229 7.51 -16.52 15.94
N CYS A 230 7.48 -16.61 14.60
CA CYS A 230 7.72 -15.46 13.72
C CYS A 230 6.69 -14.35 13.93
N ALA A 231 5.39 -14.68 14.03
CA ALA A 231 4.35 -13.68 14.31
C ALA A 231 4.56 -12.95 15.64
N ARG A 232 5.06 -13.69 16.66
CA ARG A 232 5.38 -13.11 17.98
C ARG A 232 6.61 -12.21 17.96
N ARG A 233 7.50 -12.38 16.99
CA ARG A 233 8.72 -11.59 16.84
C ARG A 233 8.60 -10.51 15.77
N ALA A 234 7.59 -10.57 14.89
CA ALA A 234 7.42 -9.64 13.79
C ALA A 234 7.33 -8.18 14.26
N MET A 235 8.07 -7.30 13.59
CA MET A 235 8.16 -5.87 13.88
C MET A 235 7.17 -5.12 12.98
N PHE A 236 5.90 -5.04 13.40
CA PHE A 236 4.86 -4.29 12.68
C PHE A 236 5.15 -2.79 12.71
N ARG A 237 5.12 -2.14 11.55
CA ARG A 237 5.52 -0.74 11.35
C ARG A 237 4.40 0.07 10.69
N TYR A 238 4.38 1.36 10.97
CA TYR A 238 3.62 2.32 10.17
C TYR A 238 4.48 2.84 9.02
N SER A 239 3.87 3.10 7.86
CA SER A 239 4.56 3.63 6.69
C SER A 239 5.06 5.06 6.93
N ALA A 240 6.09 5.45 6.20
CA ALA A 240 6.57 6.82 6.20
C ALA A 240 5.46 7.82 5.81
N ALA A 241 4.58 7.44 4.88
CA ALA A 241 3.43 8.24 4.50
C ALA A 241 2.45 8.44 5.67
N ALA A 242 2.09 7.38 6.42
CA ALA A 242 1.20 7.50 7.58
C ALA A 242 1.80 8.39 8.68
N VAL A 243 3.10 8.27 8.92
CA VAL A 243 3.83 9.12 9.88
C VAL A 243 3.83 10.58 9.43
N ALA A 244 4.07 10.84 8.14
CA ALA A 244 4.03 12.19 7.57
C ALA A 244 2.64 12.81 7.66
N ILE A 245 1.59 12.05 7.36
CA ILE A 245 0.20 12.52 7.48
C ILE A 245 -0.09 12.93 8.93
N ARG A 246 0.24 12.09 9.91
CA ARG A 246 0.09 12.45 11.33
C ARG A 246 0.85 13.72 11.70
N PHE A 247 2.06 13.92 11.18
CA PHE A 247 2.85 15.13 11.38
C PHE A 247 2.16 16.34 10.76
N LEU A 248 1.70 16.23 9.52
CA LEU A 248 0.98 17.31 8.81
C LEU A 248 -0.32 17.69 9.54
N GLU A 249 -1.09 16.72 10.00
CA GLU A 249 -2.32 16.93 10.80
C GLU A 249 -2.06 17.71 12.08
N SER A 250 -0.93 17.44 12.75
CA SER A 250 -0.57 18.12 14.00
C SER A 250 -0.12 19.57 13.84
N ASN A 251 0.17 20.00 12.61
CA ASN A 251 0.61 21.35 12.29
C ASN A 251 -0.55 22.21 11.76
N THR A 252 -0.47 23.50 12.03
CA THR A 252 -1.47 24.45 11.49
C THR A 252 -1.32 24.64 9.98
N PRO A 253 -2.40 25.00 9.24
CA PRO A 253 -2.29 25.33 7.82
C PRO A 253 -1.22 26.39 7.52
N ALA A 254 -1.09 27.40 8.39
CA ALA A 254 -0.07 28.44 8.25
C ALA A 254 1.36 27.89 8.35
N THR A 255 1.59 26.86 9.19
CA THR A 255 2.90 26.19 9.29
C THR A 255 3.16 25.33 8.06
N ARG A 256 2.14 24.54 7.62
CA ARG A 256 2.24 23.68 6.43
C ARG A 256 2.52 24.46 5.15
N ALA A 257 1.98 25.69 5.04
CA ALA A 257 2.22 26.57 3.89
C ALA A 257 3.70 26.94 3.66
N HIS A 258 4.56 26.75 4.66
CA HIS A 258 6.00 26.96 4.55
C HIS A 258 6.78 25.71 4.17
N MET A 259 6.19 24.51 4.19
CA MET A 259 6.87 23.29 3.81
C MET A 259 7.01 23.21 2.29
N ARG A 260 8.20 22.82 1.80
CA ARG A 260 8.49 22.72 0.36
C ARG A 260 8.76 21.29 -0.05
N ASP A 261 9.65 20.62 0.62
CA ASP A 261 10.12 19.30 0.22
C ASP A 261 10.00 18.31 1.37
N ILE A 262 9.27 17.22 1.11
CA ILE A 262 9.15 16.08 2.03
C ILE A 262 9.63 14.82 1.30
N VAL A 263 10.58 14.11 1.89
CA VAL A 263 11.04 12.81 1.41
C VAL A 263 10.55 11.73 2.36
N LEU A 264 9.78 10.79 1.82
CA LEU A 264 9.24 9.63 2.54
C LEU A 264 10.09 8.42 2.21
N ILE A 265 10.73 7.81 3.20
CA ILE A 265 11.59 6.64 3.06
C ILE A 265 10.82 5.41 3.51
N GLU A 266 10.30 4.66 2.55
CA GLU A 266 9.64 3.37 2.79
C GLU A 266 10.71 2.26 2.75
N ASP A 267 11.56 2.24 3.76
CA ASP A 267 12.71 1.33 3.88
C ASP A 267 12.36 -0.04 4.46
N GLN A 268 11.13 -0.22 4.90
CA GLN A 268 10.63 -1.48 5.48
C GLN A 268 9.14 -1.64 5.15
N GLU A 269 8.67 -2.89 5.01
CA GLU A 269 7.26 -3.18 4.86
C GLU A 269 6.46 -2.65 6.05
N SER A 270 5.28 -2.11 5.77
CA SER A 270 4.40 -1.48 6.74
C SER A 270 3.00 -2.06 6.70
N VAL A 271 2.21 -1.79 7.74
CA VAL A 271 0.86 -2.32 7.89
C VAL A 271 -0.17 -1.59 7.02
N SER A 272 -1.30 -2.23 6.80
CA SER A 272 -2.53 -1.62 6.25
C SER A 272 -2.40 -1.15 4.80
N ASN A 273 -1.82 -1.97 3.92
CA ASN A 273 -1.64 -1.68 2.48
C ASN A 273 -0.88 -0.37 2.21
N PRO A 274 0.39 -0.30 2.60
CA PRO A 274 1.16 0.95 2.52
C PRO A 274 1.24 1.52 1.11
N GLU A 275 1.09 0.72 0.08
CA GLU A 275 1.13 1.14 -1.32
C GLU A 275 0.11 2.26 -1.60
N CYS A 276 -1.11 2.18 -1.02
CA CYS A 276 -2.17 3.17 -1.23
C CYS A 276 -2.07 4.42 -0.36
N HIS A 277 -1.12 4.49 0.58
CA HIS A 277 -1.07 5.58 1.58
C HIS A 277 -0.81 6.97 0.99
N ALA A 278 -0.33 7.06 -0.26
CA ALA A 278 -0.18 8.34 -0.95
C ALA A 278 -1.52 9.08 -1.16
N MET A 279 -2.65 8.37 -1.16
CA MET A 279 -3.99 8.97 -1.24
C MET A 279 -4.25 9.95 -0.09
N GLY A 280 -3.77 9.64 1.12
CA GLY A 280 -3.91 10.50 2.29
C GLY A 280 -3.10 11.80 2.25
N LEU A 281 -2.19 11.95 1.29
CA LEU A 281 -1.37 13.14 1.10
C LEU A 281 -2.05 14.19 0.20
N ILE A 282 -3.06 13.79 -0.58
CA ILE A 282 -3.74 14.66 -1.55
C ILE A 282 -4.23 15.98 -0.93
N PRO A 283 -4.93 15.99 0.23
CA PRO A 283 -5.43 17.23 0.81
C PRO A 283 -4.32 18.24 1.13
N TYR A 284 -3.15 17.76 1.57
CA TYR A 284 -2.02 18.63 1.93
C TYR A 284 -1.32 19.21 0.70
N CYS A 285 -1.24 18.43 -0.38
CA CYS A 285 -0.72 18.91 -1.66
C CYS A 285 -1.68 19.92 -2.32
N GLN A 286 -2.98 19.76 -2.12
CA GLN A 286 -4.00 20.74 -2.58
C GLN A 286 -3.96 22.02 -1.75
N GLU A 287 -3.77 21.89 -0.43
CA GLU A 287 -3.65 23.06 0.48
C GLU A 287 -2.38 23.87 0.18
N ASN A 288 -1.26 23.20 -0.12
CA ASN A 288 0.02 23.84 -0.44
C ASN A 288 0.55 23.38 -1.81
N PRO A 289 0.26 24.11 -2.90
CA PRO A 289 0.70 23.75 -4.25
C PRO A 289 2.23 23.78 -4.46
N GLU A 290 2.97 24.40 -3.55
CA GLU A 290 4.44 24.42 -3.57
C GLU A 290 5.07 23.19 -2.88
N LEU A 291 4.27 22.40 -2.17
CA LEU A 291 4.73 21.19 -1.53
C LEU A 291 5.08 20.11 -2.56
N ARG A 292 6.26 19.56 -2.43
CA ARG A 292 6.77 18.42 -3.22
C ARG A 292 7.02 17.25 -2.31
N ILE A 293 6.41 16.12 -2.63
CA ILE A 293 6.57 14.88 -1.86
C ILE A 293 7.21 13.84 -2.75
N GLU A 294 8.40 13.40 -2.36
CA GLU A 294 9.09 12.27 -2.98
C GLU A 294 8.97 11.06 -2.06
N ARG A 295 8.30 10.00 -2.53
CA ARG A 295 8.12 8.75 -1.80
C ARG A 295 9.05 7.70 -2.37
N ARG A 296 10.09 7.33 -1.63
CA ARG A 296 11.09 6.34 -2.02
C ARG A 296 10.75 4.99 -1.40
N VAL A 297 10.52 3.99 -2.23
CA VAL A 297 10.31 2.61 -1.78
C VAL A 297 11.56 1.79 -2.06
N SER A 298 12.16 1.24 -1.00
CA SER A 298 13.26 0.29 -1.15
C SER A 298 12.75 -0.97 -1.83
N LEU A 299 13.35 -1.36 -2.95
CA LEU A 299 12.96 -2.57 -3.66
C LEU A 299 13.27 -3.81 -2.81
N TRP A 300 14.50 -3.94 -2.33
CA TRP A 300 14.95 -5.12 -1.62
C TRP A 300 14.45 -5.23 -0.19
N ARG A 301 14.38 -4.11 0.51
CA ARG A 301 14.00 -4.09 1.93
C ARG A 301 12.48 -3.98 2.13
N ASN A 302 11.72 -3.57 1.12
CA ASN A 302 10.29 -3.36 1.23
C ASN A 302 9.52 -4.06 0.10
N ALA A 303 9.58 -3.55 -1.15
CA ALA A 303 8.70 -4.02 -2.22
C ALA A 303 8.82 -5.52 -2.48
N PHE A 304 10.03 -6.07 -2.52
CA PHE A 304 10.30 -7.49 -2.74
C PHE A 304 10.10 -8.35 -1.50
N PHE A 305 9.89 -7.73 -0.35
CA PHE A 305 9.75 -8.42 0.92
C PHE A 305 8.29 -8.38 1.39
N HIS A 306 7.61 -9.53 1.31
CA HIS A 306 6.24 -9.66 1.79
C HIS A 306 6.20 -10.46 3.08
N LEU A 307 6.03 -9.78 4.22
CA LEU A 307 5.87 -10.40 5.53
C LEU A 307 4.63 -11.30 5.61
N ARG A 308 3.53 -10.88 5.00
CA ARG A 308 2.23 -11.53 5.13
C ARG A 308 2.20 -12.98 4.66
N GLY A 309 3.02 -13.37 3.69
CA GLY A 309 3.01 -14.71 3.15
C GLY A 309 4.22 -15.57 3.50
N ARG A 310 5.37 -14.97 3.80
CA ARG A 310 6.64 -15.71 3.92
C ARG A 310 7.24 -15.74 5.31
N ALA A 311 7.16 -14.66 6.08
CA ALA A 311 7.72 -14.63 7.44
C ALA A 311 6.79 -15.28 8.46
N LEU A 312 5.48 -15.29 8.19
CA LEU A 312 4.46 -15.83 9.10
C LEU A 312 4.01 -17.25 8.75
N GLY A 313 4.27 -17.72 7.52
CA GLY A 313 3.95 -19.07 7.09
C GLY A 313 4.92 -20.12 7.64
N GLU A 314 4.41 -21.32 7.86
CA GLU A 314 5.13 -22.52 8.34
C GLU A 314 6.18 -23.05 7.34
N ARG A 315 6.76 -22.22 6.47
CA ARG A 315 7.85 -22.68 5.61
C ARG A 315 9.05 -22.99 6.48
N THR A 316 9.46 -24.24 6.41
CA THR A 316 10.57 -24.81 7.16
C THR A 316 11.85 -24.00 7.00
N HIS A 317 12.74 -24.05 7.97
CA HIS A 317 14.07 -23.39 7.96
C HIS A 317 14.88 -23.56 6.66
N GLN A 318 14.54 -24.53 5.82
CA GLN A 318 15.18 -24.77 4.53
C GLN A 318 14.78 -23.78 3.43
N ASP A 319 13.60 -23.16 3.50
CA ASP A 319 13.11 -22.19 2.51
C ASP A 319 13.71 -20.78 2.67
N TYR A 320 14.38 -20.49 3.78
CA TYR A 320 14.94 -19.17 4.08
C TYR A 320 16.16 -18.77 3.23
N ASN A 321 16.81 -19.73 2.57
CA ASN A 321 17.96 -19.47 1.70
C ASN A 321 17.63 -19.30 0.22
N LEU A 322 16.38 -19.53 -0.15
CA LEU A 322 15.93 -19.33 -1.52
C LEU A 322 15.79 -17.83 -1.79
N GLY A 323 16.41 -17.35 -2.86
CA GLY A 323 16.32 -15.97 -3.29
C GLY A 323 14.89 -15.56 -3.67
N LEU A 324 14.74 -14.36 -4.15
CA LEU A 324 13.50 -13.83 -4.69
C LEU A 324 13.25 -14.42 -6.08
N ASP A 325 12.10 -15.05 -6.28
CA ASP A 325 11.74 -15.61 -7.58
C ASP A 325 11.33 -14.50 -8.57
N ALA A 326 11.66 -14.67 -9.83
CA ALA A 326 11.41 -13.65 -10.85
C ALA A 326 9.91 -13.28 -10.97
N ASN A 327 8.98 -14.25 -10.81
CA ASN A 327 7.54 -14.00 -10.84
C ASN A 327 7.05 -13.07 -9.72
N GLU A 328 7.78 -12.99 -8.61
CA GLU A 328 7.43 -12.13 -7.47
C GLU A 328 7.86 -10.68 -7.68
N ILE A 329 8.89 -10.46 -8.49
CA ILE A 329 9.47 -9.15 -8.75
C ILE A 329 8.50 -8.22 -9.47
N SER A 330 7.99 -8.66 -10.62
CA SER A 330 7.06 -7.84 -11.40
C SER A 330 5.78 -7.56 -10.61
N TYR A 331 5.33 -8.54 -9.84
CA TYR A 331 4.19 -8.37 -8.93
C TYR A 331 4.45 -7.30 -7.86
N ALA A 332 5.59 -7.38 -7.20
CA ALA A 332 5.94 -6.44 -6.14
C ALA A 332 6.03 -5.00 -6.66
N VAL A 333 6.63 -4.81 -7.86
CA VAL A 333 6.66 -3.51 -8.54
C VAL A 333 5.26 -3.06 -8.94
N ALA A 334 4.46 -3.96 -9.53
CA ALA A 334 3.11 -3.65 -9.99
C ALA A 334 2.21 -3.14 -8.87
N ARG A 335 2.28 -3.72 -7.66
CA ARG A 335 1.49 -3.27 -6.50
C ARG A 335 1.73 -1.81 -6.13
N TRP A 336 2.98 -1.37 -6.14
CA TRP A 336 3.32 0.02 -5.85
C TRP A 336 2.93 0.96 -6.99
N VAL A 337 3.15 0.52 -8.22
CA VAL A 337 2.88 1.34 -9.41
C VAL A 337 1.39 1.53 -9.64
N ILE A 338 0.58 0.49 -9.49
CA ILE A 338 -0.86 0.57 -9.73
C ILE A 338 -1.56 1.56 -8.77
N GLU A 339 -1.11 1.65 -7.52
CA GLU A 339 -1.67 2.55 -6.50
C GLU A 339 -1.32 4.03 -6.71
N VAL A 340 -0.39 4.33 -7.62
CA VAL A 340 -0.03 5.71 -7.99
C VAL A 340 -0.92 6.25 -9.11
N LEU A 341 -1.48 5.37 -9.95
CA LEU A 341 -2.29 5.75 -11.10
C LEU A 341 -3.56 6.55 -10.72
N PRO A 342 -4.30 6.22 -9.66
CA PRO A 342 -5.48 6.96 -9.25
C PRO A 342 -5.18 8.30 -8.57
N LEU A 343 -3.93 8.62 -8.20
CA LEU A 343 -3.62 9.84 -7.44
C LEU A 343 -4.02 11.11 -8.19
N VAL A 344 -3.67 11.21 -9.48
CA VAL A 344 -4.00 12.40 -10.28
C VAL A 344 -5.50 12.53 -10.52
N PRO A 345 -6.23 11.48 -10.92
CA PRO A 345 -7.69 11.51 -10.97
C PRO A 345 -8.35 11.87 -9.64
N ALA A 346 -7.80 11.41 -8.51
CA ALA A 346 -8.29 11.73 -7.17
C ALA A 346 -7.94 13.17 -6.70
N GLY A 347 -7.23 13.95 -7.53
CA GLY A 347 -6.96 15.36 -7.27
C GLY A 347 -5.57 15.68 -6.75
N MET A 348 -4.59 14.78 -6.86
CA MET A 348 -3.19 15.10 -6.59
C MET A 348 -2.72 16.17 -7.58
N PRO A 349 -2.24 17.35 -7.13
CA PRO A 349 -1.77 18.38 -8.03
C PRO A 349 -0.56 17.91 -8.85
N ALA A 350 -0.47 18.40 -10.08
CA ALA A 350 0.64 18.07 -10.96
C ALA A 350 1.99 18.45 -10.31
N LYS A 351 2.96 17.55 -10.41
CA LYS A 351 4.32 17.71 -9.85
C LYS A 351 4.42 17.75 -8.31
N SER A 352 3.32 17.59 -7.58
CA SER A 352 3.36 17.56 -6.11
C SER A 352 3.83 16.22 -5.55
N PHE A 353 3.75 15.15 -6.31
CA PHE A 353 4.10 13.81 -5.87
C PHE A 353 4.96 13.07 -6.89
N THR A 354 5.92 12.30 -6.39
CA THR A 354 6.74 11.36 -7.17
C THR A 354 6.95 10.09 -6.36
N LEU A 355 6.69 8.93 -6.96
CA LEU A 355 7.12 7.63 -6.42
C LEU A 355 8.50 7.29 -7.00
N VAL A 356 9.45 6.94 -6.15
CA VAL A 356 10.78 6.48 -6.56
C VAL A 356 10.94 5.02 -6.17
N LEU A 357 11.12 4.16 -7.17
CA LEU A 357 11.58 2.79 -6.97
C LEU A 357 13.09 2.84 -6.66
N ASP A 358 13.44 2.56 -5.42
CA ASP A 358 14.80 2.76 -4.90
C ASP A 358 15.57 1.43 -4.88
N GLY A 359 16.60 1.34 -5.75
CA GLY A 359 17.51 0.20 -5.80
C GLY A 359 18.62 0.24 -4.74
N GLU A 360 18.68 1.27 -3.90
CA GLU A 360 19.69 1.46 -2.84
C GLU A 360 21.14 1.32 -3.33
N GLY A 361 21.39 1.67 -4.59
CA GLY A 361 22.73 1.56 -5.21
C GLY A 361 23.15 0.12 -5.54
N GLU A 362 22.24 -0.84 -5.46
CA GLU A 362 22.49 -2.24 -5.82
C GLU A 362 22.55 -2.39 -7.35
N PRO A 363 23.68 -2.86 -7.92
CA PRO A 363 23.90 -2.86 -9.38
C PRO A 363 22.93 -3.76 -10.15
N GLN A 364 22.43 -4.84 -9.55
CA GLN A 364 21.53 -5.79 -10.22
C GLN A 364 20.13 -5.22 -10.43
N CYS A 365 19.72 -4.13 -9.74
CA CYS A 365 18.38 -3.56 -9.91
C CYS A 365 18.10 -3.19 -11.37
N SER A 366 19.07 -2.63 -12.09
CA SER A 366 18.93 -2.32 -13.51
C SER A 366 18.72 -3.59 -14.36
N GLU A 367 19.53 -4.63 -14.13
CA GLU A 367 19.39 -5.91 -14.82
C GLU A 367 18.04 -6.56 -14.52
N ILE A 368 17.64 -6.61 -13.24
CA ILE A 368 16.38 -7.20 -12.81
C ILE A 368 15.19 -6.46 -13.45
N PHE A 369 15.19 -5.13 -13.41
CA PHE A 369 14.13 -4.34 -13.99
C PHE A 369 13.97 -4.61 -15.49
N GLN A 370 15.08 -4.61 -16.23
CA GLN A 370 15.07 -4.86 -17.66
C GLN A 370 14.72 -6.31 -18.02
N THR A 371 15.31 -7.29 -17.33
CA THR A 371 15.17 -8.71 -17.70
C THR A 371 13.93 -9.39 -17.12
N VAL A 372 13.29 -8.80 -16.12
CA VAL A 372 12.07 -9.32 -15.49
C VAL A 372 10.91 -8.37 -15.73
N VAL A 373 10.95 -7.16 -15.20
CA VAL A 373 9.79 -6.25 -15.19
C VAL A 373 9.41 -5.80 -16.61
N LEU A 374 10.37 -5.30 -17.39
CA LEU A 374 10.11 -4.86 -18.77
C LEU A 374 9.83 -6.03 -19.71
N ARG A 375 10.43 -7.19 -19.49
CA ARG A 375 10.08 -8.42 -20.22
C ARG A 375 8.63 -8.82 -19.96
N ASP A 376 8.18 -8.79 -18.72
CA ASP A 376 6.81 -9.17 -18.37
C ASP A 376 5.80 -8.14 -18.89
N ALA A 377 6.14 -6.86 -18.91
CA ALA A 377 5.36 -5.84 -19.58
C ALA A 377 5.21 -6.10 -21.08
N ALA A 378 6.32 -6.38 -21.77
CA ALA A 378 6.30 -6.72 -23.21
C ALA A 378 5.55 -8.04 -23.48
N TRP A 379 5.64 -9.02 -22.57
CA TRP A 379 4.89 -10.27 -22.65
C TRP A 379 3.38 -10.04 -22.57
N GLN A 380 2.92 -9.27 -21.58
CA GLN A 380 1.52 -8.90 -21.44
C GLN A 380 1.02 -8.13 -22.68
N GLN A 381 1.78 -7.12 -23.15
CA GLN A 381 1.42 -6.35 -24.34
C GLN A 381 1.27 -7.25 -25.58
N ALA A 382 2.23 -8.15 -25.81
CA ALA A 382 2.17 -9.06 -26.94
C ALA A 382 0.96 -9.99 -26.89
N MET A 383 0.60 -10.45 -25.72
CA MET A 383 -0.59 -11.29 -25.48
C MET A 383 -1.87 -10.49 -25.74
N GLU A 384 -1.99 -9.26 -25.23
CA GLU A 384 -3.15 -8.39 -25.46
C GLU A 384 -3.34 -8.08 -26.94
N GLU A 385 -2.29 -7.78 -27.68
CA GLU A 385 -2.32 -7.55 -29.13
C GLU A 385 -2.77 -8.82 -29.89
N CYS A 386 -2.40 -10.01 -29.42
CA CYS A 386 -2.86 -11.27 -30.01
C CYS A 386 -4.35 -11.52 -29.76
N PHE A 387 -4.89 -11.16 -28.60
CA PHE A 387 -6.33 -11.16 -28.36
C PHE A 387 -7.08 -10.15 -29.25
N GLN A 388 -6.57 -8.92 -29.34
CA GLN A 388 -7.19 -7.86 -30.15
C GLN A 388 -7.19 -8.20 -31.65
N SER A 389 -6.16 -8.85 -32.14
CA SER A 389 -6.05 -9.27 -33.54
C SER A 389 -6.78 -10.58 -33.87
N GLY A 390 -7.37 -11.25 -32.86
CA GLY A 390 -8.02 -12.56 -33.03
C GLY A 390 -7.05 -13.72 -33.23
N ALA A 391 -5.75 -13.52 -33.04
CA ALA A 391 -4.75 -14.60 -33.07
C ALA A 391 -4.88 -15.54 -31.85
N LEU A 392 -5.42 -15.05 -30.77
CA LEU A 392 -5.84 -15.83 -29.61
C LEU A 392 -7.36 -15.69 -29.41
N PRO A 393 -8.06 -16.74 -28.95
CA PRO A 393 -9.48 -16.64 -28.64
C PRO A 393 -9.70 -15.64 -27.51
N SER A 394 -10.74 -14.81 -27.64
CA SER A 394 -11.13 -13.88 -26.58
C SER A 394 -11.51 -14.67 -25.32
N GLU A 395 -10.81 -14.42 -24.24
CA GLU A 395 -11.19 -14.97 -22.94
C GLU A 395 -12.18 -14.06 -22.22
N PRO A 396 -13.17 -14.59 -21.50
CA PRO A 396 -13.97 -13.81 -20.58
C PRO A 396 -13.08 -13.06 -19.58
N TYR A 397 -13.52 -11.87 -19.17
CA TYR A 397 -12.78 -11.01 -18.25
C TYR A 397 -12.27 -11.75 -16.98
N GLY A 398 -13.13 -12.55 -16.36
CA GLY A 398 -12.75 -13.35 -15.18
C GLY A 398 -11.74 -14.45 -15.45
N MET A 399 -11.65 -14.97 -16.67
CA MET A 399 -10.66 -16.00 -17.02
C MET A 399 -9.28 -15.41 -17.35
N ARG A 400 -9.21 -14.18 -17.87
CA ARG A 400 -7.95 -13.48 -18.06
C ARG A 400 -7.21 -13.31 -16.73
N ARG A 401 -7.97 -13.26 -15.65
CA ARG A 401 -7.53 -12.98 -14.28
C ARG A 401 -7.88 -14.12 -13.33
N ASN A 402 -8.06 -15.34 -13.86
CA ASN A 402 -8.43 -16.49 -13.06
C ASN A 402 -7.32 -16.79 -12.05
N THR A 403 -7.60 -16.44 -10.83
CA THR A 403 -6.75 -16.67 -9.69
C THR A 403 -7.30 -17.86 -8.94
N GLN A 404 -6.67 -19.02 -9.07
CA GLN A 404 -6.86 -20.04 -8.06
C GLN A 404 -6.30 -19.53 -6.75
N ARG A 405 -7.17 -19.04 -5.88
CA ARG A 405 -6.78 -18.73 -4.51
C ARG A 405 -6.59 -20.01 -3.73
N THR A 406 -5.44 -20.12 -3.12
CA THR A 406 -5.36 -20.82 -1.86
C THR A 406 -5.94 -19.91 -0.79
N PRO A 407 -7.00 -20.30 -0.06
CA PRO A 407 -7.69 -19.46 0.92
C PRO A 407 -6.81 -18.97 2.07
N LEU A 408 -5.55 -19.36 2.10
CA LEU A 408 -4.61 -19.16 3.19
C LEU A 408 -3.49 -18.14 2.88
N LEU A 409 -3.43 -17.62 1.66
CA LEU A 409 -2.37 -16.69 1.28
C LEU A 409 -3.06 -15.46 0.68
N ASP A 410 -2.97 -14.33 1.36
CA ASP A 410 -3.42 -13.01 0.95
C ASP A 410 -2.72 -12.46 -0.30
N PHE A 411 -2.20 -13.35 -1.13
CA PHE A 411 -1.63 -12.96 -2.40
C PHE A 411 -2.71 -13.11 -3.46
N PRO A 412 -3.11 -12.02 -4.12
CA PRO A 412 -3.69 -12.18 -5.42
C PRO A 412 -2.67 -12.96 -6.24
N ALA A 413 -2.94 -14.22 -6.55
CA ALA A 413 -2.22 -14.85 -7.61
C ALA A 413 -2.61 -14.05 -8.85
N PHE A 414 -1.71 -13.16 -9.31
CA PHE A 414 -1.86 -12.62 -10.63
C PHE A 414 -1.95 -13.78 -11.61
N ASN A 415 -2.76 -13.63 -12.59
CA ASN A 415 -2.81 -14.60 -13.63
C ASN A 415 -1.45 -14.54 -14.32
N ASP A 416 -0.71 -15.60 -14.18
CA ASP A 416 0.68 -15.91 -14.51
C ASP A 416 1.40 -15.01 -15.54
N CYS A 417 0.74 -14.24 -16.37
CA CYS A 417 1.34 -13.35 -17.37
C CYS A 417 0.57 -12.02 -17.55
N TYR A 418 -0.32 -11.69 -16.63
CA TYR A 418 -1.11 -10.46 -16.63
C TYR A 418 -1.03 -9.77 -15.28
N LEU A 419 -0.54 -8.54 -15.24
CA LEU A 419 -0.38 -7.79 -13.99
C LEU A 419 -1.57 -6.82 -13.77
N PHE A 420 -1.72 -5.81 -14.63
CA PHE A 420 -2.89 -4.93 -14.66
C PHE A 420 -3.06 -4.28 -16.03
N ASP A 421 -4.25 -3.79 -16.36
CA ASP A 421 -4.63 -3.35 -17.71
C ASP A 421 -3.66 -2.39 -18.40
N LYS A 422 -3.03 -1.49 -17.70
CA LYS A 422 -2.13 -0.48 -18.26
C LYS A 422 -0.66 -0.74 -17.93
N PHE A 423 -0.33 -1.92 -17.41
CA PHE A 423 1.04 -2.21 -16.96
C PHE A 423 2.10 -1.97 -18.05
N PRO A 424 1.94 -2.48 -19.30
CA PRO A 424 2.92 -2.23 -20.37
C PRO A 424 3.11 -0.75 -20.67
N GLN A 425 2.00 0.00 -20.77
CA GLN A 425 2.04 1.43 -21.06
C GLN A 425 2.75 2.20 -19.93
N VAL A 426 2.44 1.89 -18.67
CA VAL A 426 3.06 2.57 -17.52
C VAL A 426 4.55 2.25 -17.44
N MET A 427 4.96 1.03 -17.74
CA MET A 427 6.39 0.68 -17.82
C MET A 427 7.10 1.46 -18.93
N GLN A 428 6.48 1.65 -20.09
CA GLN A 428 7.01 2.51 -21.15
C GLN A 428 7.14 3.97 -20.67
N GLU A 429 6.14 4.52 -19.99
CA GLU A 429 6.18 5.88 -19.45
C GLU A 429 7.30 6.05 -18.39
N ILE A 430 7.60 5.00 -17.61
CA ILE A 430 8.74 5.00 -16.66
C ILE A 430 10.06 5.05 -17.41
N VAL A 431 10.23 4.23 -18.45
CA VAL A 431 11.43 4.22 -19.30
C VAL A 431 11.63 5.58 -19.98
N ASP A 432 10.56 6.18 -20.51
CA ASP A 432 10.58 7.48 -21.18
C ASP A 432 10.73 8.68 -20.21
N GLY A 433 10.65 8.44 -18.90
CA GLY A 433 10.74 9.47 -17.87
C GLY A 433 9.54 10.43 -17.81
N THR A 434 8.40 10.04 -18.37
CA THR A 434 7.14 10.83 -18.40
C THR A 434 6.20 10.49 -17.26
N SER A 435 6.39 9.34 -16.59
CA SER A 435 5.61 8.89 -15.44
C SER A 435 5.89 9.72 -14.18
N ILE A 436 4.93 9.73 -13.24
CA ILE A 436 5.16 10.18 -11.85
C ILE A 436 5.94 9.13 -11.02
N VAL A 437 6.15 7.94 -11.58
CA VAL A 437 7.03 6.91 -11.04
C VAL A 437 8.40 7.05 -11.68
N ARG A 438 9.45 6.98 -10.89
CA ARG A 438 10.84 7.04 -11.31
C ARG A 438 11.65 5.91 -10.69
N CYS A 439 12.78 5.58 -11.32
CA CYS A 439 13.78 4.69 -10.76
C CYS A 439 15.06 5.49 -10.49
N ASN A 440 15.78 5.20 -9.42
CA ASN A 440 17.12 5.76 -9.17
C ASN A 440 18.24 4.88 -9.73
N PHE A 441 17.89 3.96 -10.61
CA PHE A 441 18.77 3.09 -11.37
C PHE A 441 18.39 3.09 -12.85
N GLY A 442 19.25 2.55 -13.73
CA GLY A 442 18.98 2.48 -15.15
C GLY A 442 17.85 1.49 -15.46
N THR A 443 16.80 1.95 -16.16
CA THR A 443 15.67 1.10 -16.55
C THR A 443 15.95 0.27 -17.79
N GLY A 444 16.92 0.66 -18.61
CA GLY A 444 17.15 0.08 -19.93
C GLY A 444 16.12 0.51 -20.96
N ASP A 445 16.05 -0.21 -22.06
CA ASP A 445 15.10 0.02 -23.15
C ASP A 445 13.91 -0.95 -23.05
N PHE A 446 12.74 -0.53 -23.54
CA PHE A 446 11.57 -1.40 -23.57
C PHE A 446 11.80 -2.60 -24.49
N VAL A 447 11.33 -3.77 -24.08
CA VAL A 447 11.58 -5.03 -24.80
C VAL A 447 10.71 -5.13 -26.05
N ASP A 448 11.30 -5.54 -27.19
CA ASP A 448 10.56 -5.79 -28.43
C ASP A 448 9.52 -6.92 -28.26
N THR A 449 8.28 -6.64 -28.66
CA THR A 449 7.15 -7.59 -28.57
C THR A 449 7.00 -8.50 -29.79
N GLU A 450 7.62 -8.15 -30.94
CA GLU A 450 7.44 -8.89 -32.20
C GLU A 450 7.83 -10.38 -32.13
N PRO A 451 8.91 -10.79 -31.45
CA PRO A 451 9.24 -12.21 -31.34
C PRO A 451 8.14 -13.04 -30.71
N PHE A 452 7.44 -12.49 -29.72
CA PHE A 452 6.32 -13.17 -29.04
C PHE A 452 5.08 -13.26 -29.94
N LYS A 453 4.74 -12.17 -30.63
CA LYS A 453 3.61 -12.11 -31.55
C LYS A 453 3.75 -13.04 -32.75
N LEU A 454 4.95 -13.19 -33.27
CA LEU A 454 5.23 -14.09 -34.39
C LEU A 454 4.92 -15.55 -34.07
N VAL A 455 5.17 -15.98 -32.84
CA VAL A 455 4.87 -17.35 -32.39
C VAL A 455 3.37 -17.57 -32.30
N ALA A 456 2.64 -16.62 -31.74
CA ALA A 456 1.18 -16.69 -31.64
C ALA A 456 0.49 -16.65 -33.02
N LYS A 457 0.89 -15.73 -33.91
CA LYS A 457 0.32 -15.59 -35.27
C LYS A 457 0.50 -16.85 -36.14
N LYS A 458 1.52 -17.65 -35.86
CA LYS A 458 1.72 -18.95 -36.55
C LYS A 458 0.80 -20.05 -36.00
N GLY A 459 -0.10 -19.76 -35.08
CA GLY A 459 -0.99 -20.73 -34.46
C GLY A 459 -0.29 -21.74 -33.56
N LEU A 460 0.94 -21.42 -33.13
CA LEU A 460 1.78 -22.34 -32.35
C LEU A 460 1.45 -22.29 -30.85
N TRP A 461 0.87 -21.18 -30.36
CA TRP A 461 0.58 -20.99 -28.94
C TRP A 461 -0.90 -20.78 -28.68
N SER A 462 -1.46 -21.57 -27.75
CA SER A 462 -2.70 -21.30 -27.05
C SER A 462 -2.42 -20.38 -25.84
N VAL A 463 -3.48 -19.94 -25.17
CA VAL A 463 -3.35 -19.17 -23.91
C VAL A 463 -2.55 -19.94 -22.87
N ASP A 464 -2.77 -21.27 -22.76
CA ASP A 464 -2.03 -22.11 -21.82
C ASP A 464 -0.54 -22.20 -22.20
N HIS A 465 -0.20 -22.18 -23.48
CA HIS A 465 1.20 -22.11 -23.91
C HIS A 465 1.84 -20.78 -23.53
N TRP A 466 1.09 -19.66 -23.65
CA TRP A 466 1.57 -18.35 -23.18
C TRP A 466 1.91 -18.38 -21.70
N ARG A 467 0.98 -18.89 -20.86
CA ARG A 467 1.16 -19.03 -19.42
C ARG A 467 2.34 -19.95 -19.08
N PHE A 468 2.41 -21.11 -19.70
CA PHE A 468 3.48 -22.09 -19.46
C PHE A 468 4.84 -21.50 -19.80
N HIS A 469 5.00 -20.87 -20.98
CA HIS A 469 6.27 -20.31 -21.38
C HIS A 469 6.66 -19.07 -20.59
N TRP A 470 5.70 -18.30 -20.12
CA TRP A 470 5.97 -17.22 -19.16
C TRP A 470 6.54 -17.80 -17.87
N TYR A 471 5.89 -18.81 -17.30
CA TYR A 471 6.32 -19.47 -16.07
C TYR A 471 7.71 -20.11 -16.19
N GLU A 472 8.01 -20.78 -17.30
CA GLU A 472 9.34 -21.36 -17.57
C GLU A 472 10.47 -20.30 -17.53
N ARG A 473 10.18 -19.07 -17.86
CA ARG A 473 11.14 -17.96 -17.81
C ARG A 473 11.32 -17.36 -16.42
N GLN A 474 10.45 -17.71 -15.47
CA GLN A 474 10.47 -17.21 -14.10
C GLN A 474 11.31 -18.06 -13.13
N LYS A 475 11.97 -19.08 -13.60
CA LYS A 475 12.75 -20.02 -12.78
C LYS A 475 14.03 -19.44 -12.18
N LYS A 476 14.43 -18.22 -12.60
CA LYS A 476 15.61 -17.56 -12.04
C LYS A 476 15.27 -16.95 -10.69
N THR A 477 16.14 -17.18 -9.71
CA THR A 477 16.08 -16.54 -8.39
C THR A 477 17.16 -15.48 -8.27
N TYR A 478 16.87 -14.42 -7.54
CA TYR A 478 17.77 -13.28 -7.31
C TYR A 478 18.06 -13.12 -5.83
N GLN A 479 19.23 -12.59 -5.53
CA GLN A 479 19.66 -12.24 -4.16
C GLN A 479 20.29 -10.87 -4.15
N PRO A 480 20.14 -10.09 -3.08
CA PRO A 480 20.81 -8.79 -2.98
C PRO A 480 22.32 -8.96 -2.95
N SER A 481 23.01 -7.99 -3.53
CA SER A 481 24.47 -7.92 -3.50
C SER A 481 24.94 -6.59 -2.88
N PRO A 482 26.20 -6.46 -2.48
CA PRO A 482 26.70 -5.20 -1.93
C PRO A 482 26.36 -3.99 -2.83
N PRO A 483 25.94 -2.85 -2.26
CA PRO A 483 26.08 -2.46 -0.84
C PRO A 483 25.01 -3.00 0.11
N LEU A 484 24.02 -3.74 -0.37
CA LEU A 484 22.98 -4.32 0.47
C LEU A 484 23.47 -5.48 1.32
N PRO A 485 22.91 -5.69 2.51
CA PRO A 485 23.15 -6.88 3.30
C PRO A 485 22.57 -8.12 2.62
N SER A 486 22.93 -9.31 3.12
CA SER A 486 22.37 -10.56 2.62
C SER A 486 20.84 -10.62 2.78
N TRP A 487 20.18 -11.44 1.96
CA TRP A 487 18.72 -11.66 2.08
C TRP A 487 18.32 -12.14 3.47
N SER A 488 19.18 -12.96 4.11
CA SER A 488 18.97 -13.41 5.49
C SER A 488 19.01 -12.26 6.48
N ASP A 489 19.94 -11.31 6.31
CA ASP A 489 20.06 -10.16 7.21
C ASP A 489 18.89 -9.18 7.02
N ILE A 490 18.45 -8.96 5.77
CA ILE A 490 17.25 -8.18 5.48
C ILE A 490 16.04 -8.79 6.20
N LYS A 491 15.86 -10.12 6.10
CA LYS A 491 14.77 -10.83 6.79
C LYS A 491 14.88 -10.73 8.30
N SER A 492 16.09 -10.85 8.86
CA SER A 492 16.29 -10.73 10.31
C SER A 492 15.90 -9.36 10.84
N GLY A 493 16.07 -8.30 10.04
CA GLY A 493 15.65 -6.94 10.37
C GLY A 493 14.14 -6.74 10.57
N TYR A 494 13.33 -7.73 10.17
CA TYR A 494 11.87 -7.75 10.39
C TYR A 494 11.45 -8.45 11.69
N LEU A 495 12.40 -9.12 12.37
CA LEU A 495 12.13 -9.88 13.57
C LEU A 495 12.87 -9.27 14.76
N SER A 496 12.18 -9.09 15.86
CA SER A 496 12.82 -8.68 17.13
C SER A 496 13.73 -9.78 17.67
N ASP A 497 14.92 -9.41 18.14
CA ASP A 497 15.88 -10.33 18.79
C ASP A 497 15.35 -10.90 20.11
N ARG A 498 14.42 -10.23 20.75
CA ARG A 498 13.83 -10.64 22.01
C ARG A 498 12.41 -11.12 21.80
N HIS A 499 12.02 -12.20 22.49
CA HIS A 499 10.62 -12.45 22.77
C HIS A 499 10.07 -11.21 23.48
N VAL A 500 9.40 -10.33 22.75
CA VAL A 500 8.71 -9.20 23.37
C VAL A 500 7.69 -9.80 24.30
N ALA A 501 7.79 -9.46 25.59
CA ALA A 501 6.87 -9.96 26.60
C ALA A 501 5.44 -9.76 26.08
N PHE A 502 4.69 -10.84 26.14
CA PHE A 502 3.35 -10.92 25.59
C PHE A 502 2.45 -9.98 26.40
N THR A 503 2.27 -8.75 25.93
CA THR A 503 1.14 -7.93 26.39
C THR A 503 -0.10 -8.45 25.69
N PRO A 504 -1.18 -8.78 26.43
CA PRO A 504 -2.40 -9.28 25.83
C PRO A 504 -2.85 -8.33 24.72
N SER A 505 -2.95 -8.84 23.49
CA SER A 505 -3.52 -8.09 22.38
C SER A 505 -5.01 -7.86 22.63
N LEU A 506 -5.65 -6.98 21.82
CA LEU A 506 -7.10 -6.85 21.81
C LEU A 506 -7.80 -8.22 21.77
N THR A 507 -7.26 -9.15 20.97
CA THR A 507 -7.74 -10.52 20.82
C THR A 507 -7.64 -11.35 22.10
N GLU A 508 -6.71 -11.05 22.99
CA GLU A 508 -6.50 -11.78 24.25
C GLU A 508 -7.18 -11.14 25.43
N MET A 509 -7.27 -9.81 25.48
CA MET A 509 -8.11 -9.11 26.46
C MET A 509 -9.58 -9.52 26.31
N MET A 510 -10.04 -9.73 25.08
CA MET A 510 -11.38 -10.26 24.80
C MET A 510 -11.52 -11.75 25.17
N SER A 511 -10.39 -12.49 25.38
CA SER A 511 -10.41 -13.90 25.80
C SER A 511 -10.67 -14.08 27.29
N SER A 512 -10.41 -13.09 28.08
CA SER A 512 -10.52 -13.19 29.53
C SER A 512 -11.86 -12.71 30.09
N SER A 513 -12.69 -12.01 29.30
CA SER A 513 -14.02 -11.59 29.72
C SER A 513 -15.09 -12.51 29.13
N SER A 514 -15.68 -13.34 30.00
CA SER A 514 -16.87 -14.18 29.84
C SER A 514 -16.67 -15.62 29.41
N ALA A 515 -16.33 -16.46 30.39
CA ALA A 515 -17.02 -17.73 30.48
C ALA A 515 -18.28 -17.51 31.33
N PRO A 516 -19.49 -17.68 30.85
CA PRO A 516 -20.60 -17.93 31.73
C PRO A 516 -20.39 -19.30 32.34
N GLN A 517 -20.23 -19.35 33.67
CA GLN A 517 -20.36 -20.58 34.42
C GLN A 517 -21.79 -21.12 34.21
N GLY A 518 -21.87 -22.34 33.75
CA GLY A 518 -23.02 -23.19 33.94
C GLY A 518 -23.95 -23.30 32.75
N LEU A 519 -23.79 -24.41 32.06
CA LEU A 519 -24.89 -25.32 31.79
C LEU A 519 -24.26 -26.70 31.42
N ARG A 520 -24.25 -27.56 32.44
CA ARG A 520 -24.17 -29.02 32.24
C ARG A 520 -25.51 -29.45 31.64
N TRP A 521 -25.45 -30.07 30.47
CA TRP A 521 -26.26 -31.23 30.10
C TRP A 521 -25.48 -32.11 29.17
#